data_6a096911d13be3496eedd96577679a48
#
_entry.id   6a096911d13be3496eedd96577679a48
#
_cell.length_a   1.000
_cell.length_b   1.000
_cell.length_c   1.000
_cell.angle_alpha   90.00
_cell.angle_beta   90.00
_cell.angle_gamma   90.00
#
_symmetry.space_group_name_H-M   'P 1'
#
loop_
_entity.id
_entity.type
_entity.pdbx_description
1 polymer ?
#
loop_
_entity_poly.entity_id
_entity_poly.type
_entity_poly.pdbx_seq_one_letter_code
_entity_poly.pdbx_strand_id
1 'polypeptide(L)'
;SLSAGIAYKNPIGGFFASLLAVRSWNDLPFLPAQRFDGDYIVNYYVHSSNHVRSWYLSGDVSQNIDALNGQAGLNVGYNLSGTELLLEEVPASYENSTLTVAPRFNFRFAAWVNTEYRLEYRYTTLSIRGREPDGRHDFNQRLTVNLVPSKKWVIQFTAEHYYSQLSADRSKHLLLADASLRWKINGKWEATATAANLFGREKYAYTTFD
;
A
#
# COMPACT_ATOMS: atom_id res chain seq x y z
N SER A 1 22.65 9.29 -4.13
CA SER A 1 22.07 8.05 -3.63
C SER A 1 23.01 6.88 -3.89
N LEU A 2 22.92 5.87 -3.05
CA LEU A 2 23.62 4.58 -3.16
C LEU A 2 22.59 3.48 -3.09
N SER A 3 22.70 2.47 -3.95
CA SER A 3 21.82 1.31 -3.93
C SER A 3 22.61 0.01 -4.07
N ALA A 4 22.14 -1.02 -3.38
CA ALA A 4 22.67 -2.39 -3.50
C ALA A 4 21.49 -3.37 -3.47
N GLY A 5 21.57 -4.41 -4.26
CA GLY A 5 20.53 -5.43 -4.31
C GLY A 5 21.07 -6.79 -4.68
N ILE A 6 20.35 -7.81 -4.26
CA ILE A 6 20.61 -9.21 -4.60
C ILE A 6 19.28 -9.87 -4.98
N ALA A 7 19.32 -10.75 -5.96
CA ALA A 7 18.17 -11.56 -6.34
C ALA A 7 18.59 -13.01 -6.59
N TYR A 8 17.75 -13.92 -6.15
CA TYR A 8 17.88 -15.35 -6.40
C TYR A 8 16.64 -15.87 -7.13
N LYS A 9 16.87 -16.70 -8.15
CA LYS A 9 15.80 -17.33 -8.92
C LYS A 9 16.07 -18.82 -9.05
N ASN A 10 15.07 -19.61 -8.72
CA ASN A 10 15.03 -21.03 -9.04
C ASN A 10 13.82 -21.33 -9.95
N PRO A 11 13.96 -21.30 -11.28
CA PRO A 11 12.85 -21.48 -12.20
C PRO A 11 12.20 -22.86 -12.11
N ILE A 12 12.99 -23.91 -11.80
CA ILE A 12 12.49 -25.29 -11.68
C ILE A 12 11.63 -25.44 -10.43
N GLY A 13 12.09 -24.91 -9.28
CA GLY A 13 11.33 -24.93 -8.03
C GLY A 13 10.30 -23.81 -7.92
N GLY A 14 10.19 -22.93 -8.93
CA GLY A 14 9.25 -21.80 -8.90
C GLY A 14 9.48 -20.81 -7.79
N PHE A 15 10.72 -20.70 -7.27
CA PHE A 15 11.09 -19.81 -6.17
C PHE A 15 11.82 -18.57 -6.68
N PHE A 16 11.42 -17.42 -6.14
CA PHE A 16 12.09 -16.14 -6.35
C PHE A 16 12.24 -15.42 -5.02
N ALA A 17 13.43 -14.81 -4.80
CA ALA A 17 13.69 -13.94 -3.67
C ALA A 17 14.57 -12.77 -4.12
N SER A 18 14.30 -11.57 -3.59
CA SER A 18 15.15 -10.40 -3.81
C SER A 18 15.21 -9.51 -2.57
N LEU A 19 16.32 -8.82 -2.45
CA LEU A 19 16.56 -7.80 -1.43
C LEU A 19 17.15 -6.57 -2.10
N LEU A 20 16.66 -5.39 -1.74
CA LEU A 20 17.13 -4.10 -2.21
C LEU A 20 17.31 -3.17 -1.02
N ALA A 21 18.45 -2.49 -0.96
CA ALA A 21 18.72 -1.42 -0.01
C ALA A 21 19.10 -0.16 -0.80
N VAL A 22 18.48 0.96 -0.46
CA VAL A 22 18.76 2.27 -1.05
C VAL A 22 18.97 3.27 0.09
N ARG A 23 20.06 4.00 0.00
CA ARG A 23 20.32 5.17 0.83
C ARG A 23 20.33 6.41 -0.04
N SER A 24 19.54 7.41 0.32
CA SER A 24 19.51 8.69 -0.35
C SER A 24 19.88 9.81 0.61
N TRP A 25 20.51 10.85 0.09
CA TRP A 25 20.77 12.10 0.77
C TRP A 25 20.60 13.23 -0.22
N ASN A 26 20.04 14.31 0.25
CA ASN A 26 19.82 15.51 -0.52
C ASN A 26 20.00 16.72 0.38
N ASP A 27 20.76 17.69 -0.08
CA ASP A 27 20.99 18.95 0.62
C ASP A 27 20.15 20.01 -0.08
N LEU A 28 19.15 20.52 0.63
CA LEU A 28 18.24 21.55 0.13
C LEU A 28 18.65 22.91 0.68
N PRO A 29 18.54 23.98 -0.12
CA PRO A 29 18.88 25.33 0.33
C PRO A 29 17.78 26.00 1.15
N PHE A 30 16.72 25.28 1.48
CA PHE A 30 15.59 25.77 2.24
C PHE A 30 15.12 24.75 3.26
N LEU A 31 14.64 25.27 4.37
CA LEU A 31 14.07 24.53 5.50
C LEU A 31 12.56 24.81 5.54
N PRO A 32 11.70 23.78 5.53
CA PRO A 32 10.27 23.98 5.75
C PRO A 32 10.04 24.52 7.16
N ALA A 33 9.12 25.44 7.29
CA ALA A 33 8.78 26.08 8.54
C ALA A 33 7.26 26.14 8.71
N GLN A 34 6.83 26.00 9.95
CA GLN A 34 5.43 26.03 10.34
C GLN A 34 5.26 26.91 11.58
N ARG A 35 4.27 27.78 11.55
CA ARG A 35 3.85 28.55 12.73
C ARG A 35 2.35 28.56 12.86
N PHE A 36 1.86 28.68 14.08
CA PHE A 36 0.45 28.87 14.36
C PHE A 36 0.14 30.37 14.40
N ASP A 37 -0.90 30.80 13.72
CA ASP A 37 -1.41 32.15 13.70
C ASP A 37 -2.92 32.12 14.04
N GLY A 38 -3.22 32.14 15.32
CA GLY A 38 -4.56 31.87 15.85
C GLY A 38 -4.99 30.43 15.53
N ASP A 39 -6.07 30.29 14.78
CA ASP A 39 -6.61 28.99 14.35
C ASP A 39 -6.01 28.48 13.03
N TYR A 40 -5.05 29.20 12.46
CA TYR A 40 -4.43 28.86 11.17
C TYR A 40 -3.04 28.32 11.36
N ILE A 41 -2.68 27.35 10.51
CA ILE A 41 -1.32 26.87 10.35
C ILE A 41 -0.72 27.54 9.12
N VAL A 42 0.35 28.28 9.30
CA VAL A 42 1.07 28.95 8.22
C VAL A 42 2.32 28.15 7.89
N ASN A 43 2.35 27.57 6.70
CA ASN A 43 3.52 26.86 6.17
C ASN A 43 4.33 27.81 5.29
N TYR A 44 5.64 27.89 5.52
CA TYR A 44 6.55 28.72 4.75
C TYR A 44 7.92 28.06 4.63
N TYR A 45 8.81 28.65 3.89
CA TYR A 45 10.19 28.17 3.74
C TYR A 45 11.18 29.25 4.17
N VAL A 46 12.23 28.81 4.86
CA VAL A 46 13.34 29.67 5.27
C VAL A 46 14.57 29.27 4.48
N HIS A 47 15.33 30.23 3.98
CA HIS A 47 16.59 29.97 3.32
C HIS A 47 17.62 29.51 4.36
N SER A 48 17.77 28.20 4.47
CA SER A 48 18.71 27.53 5.38
C SER A 48 19.03 26.15 4.84
N SER A 49 20.21 25.65 5.15
CA SER A 49 20.60 24.29 4.76
C SER A 49 19.73 23.25 5.46
N ASN A 50 19.16 22.33 4.69
CA ASN A 50 18.39 21.21 5.17
C ASN A 50 18.93 19.90 4.59
N HIS A 51 19.28 18.97 5.47
CA HIS A 51 19.84 17.68 5.11
C HIS A 51 18.75 16.60 5.17
N VAL A 52 18.20 16.26 4.01
CA VAL A 52 17.23 15.18 3.89
C VAL A 52 17.97 13.86 3.71
N ARG A 53 17.71 12.90 4.59
CA ARG A 53 18.30 11.56 4.53
C ARG A 53 17.20 10.52 4.52
N SER A 54 17.34 9.50 3.67
CA SER A 54 16.40 8.39 3.68
C SER A 54 17.09 7.05 3.46
N TRP A 55 16.47 6.03 4.04
CA TRP A 55 16.76 4.63 3.82
C TRP A 55 15.52 3.95 3.29
N TYR A 56 15.69 3.15 2.28
CA TYR A 56 14.65 2.25 1.79
C TYR A 56 15.22 0.84 1.71
N LEU A 57 14.54 -0.09 2.40
CA LEU A 57 14.82 -1.52 2.36
C LEU A 57 13.60 -2.21 1.79
N SER A 58 13.80 -3.14 0.85
CA SER A 58 12.71 -3.92 0.29
C SER A 58 13.14 -5.37 0.10
N GLY A 59 12.29 -6.28 0.53
CA GLY A 59 12.42 -7.71 0.28
C GLY A 59 11.18 -8.22 -0.44
N ASP A 60 11.37 -9.05 -1.46
CA ASP A 60 10.29 -9.76 -2.15
C ASP A 60 10.64 -11.25 -2.18
N VAL A 61 9.68 -12.08 -1.82
CA VAL A 61 9.77 -13.53 -1.95
C VAL A 61 8.52 -14.07 -2.59
N SER A 62 8.65 -15.01 -3.50
CA SER A 62 7.51 -15.74 -4.06
C SER A 62 7.84 -17.19 -4.38
N GLN A 63 6.83 -18.05 -4.24
CA GLN A 63 6.92 -19.48 -4.41
C GLN A 63 5.70 -19.98 -5.18
N ASN A 64 5.92 -20.80 -6.19
CA ASN A 64 4.87 -21.60 -6.80
C ASN A 64 4.48 -22.74 -5.86
N ILE A 65 3.18 -22.99 -5.76
CA ILE A 65 2.60 -24.05 -4.94
C ILE A 65 1.81 -24.98 -5.87
N ASP A 66 2.45 -26.04 -6.34
CA ASP A 66 1.90 -26.93 -7.36
C ASP A 66 0.61 -27.59 -6.88
N ALA A 67 0.52 -27.97 -5.60
CA ALA A 67 -0.68 -28.56 -5.01
C ALA A 67 -1.94 -27.67 -5.11
N LEU A 68 -1.76 -26.35 -5.23
CA LEU A 68 -2.82 -25.36 -5.37
C LEU A 68 -2.87 -24.73 -6.77
N ASN A 69 -2.04 -25.20 -7.68
CA ASN A 69 -1.88 -24.62 -9.02
C ASN A 69 -1.76 -23.08 -8.97
N GLY A 70 -0.88 -22.58 -8.12
CA GLY A 70 -0.82 -21.16 -7.88
C GLY A 70 0.49 -20.68 -7.32
N GLN A 71 0.49 -19.45 -6.84
CA GLN A 71 1.66 -18.77 -6.30
C GLN A 71 1.30 -18.03 -5.02
N ALA A 72 2.19 -18.11 -4.03
CA ALA A 72 2.21 -17.23 -2.87
C ALA A 72 3.41 -16.30 -2.95
N GLY A 73 3.27 -15.08 -2.48
CA GLY A 73 4.35 -14.09 -2.40
C GLY A 73 4.19 -13.19 -1.20
N LEU A 74 5.30 -12.62 -0.78
CA LEU A 74 5.38 -11.64 0.30
C LEU A 74 6.34 -10.54 -0.13
N ASN A 75 5.88 -9.32 -0.07
CA ASN A 75 6.73 -8.13 -0.13
C ASN A 75 6.79 -7.48 1.24
N VAL A 76 8.00 -7.11 1.68
CA VAL A 76 8.24 -6.34 2.90
C VAL A 76 9.08 -5.14 2.53
N GLY A 77 8.60 -3.95 2.88
CA GLY A 77 9.29 -2.69 2.66
C GLY A 77 9.47 -1.92 3.97
N TYR A 78 10.59 -1.28 4.13
CA TYR A 78 10.83 -0.34 5.21
C TYR A 78 11.43 0.95 4.65
N ASN A 79 10.77 2.05 4.90
CA ASN A 79 11.26 3.39 4.55
C ASN A 79 11.46 4.19 5.82
N LEU A 80 12.63 4.82 5.92
CA LEU A 80 12.96 5.76 7.00
C LEU A 80 13.46 7.04 6.35
N SER A 81 12.84 8.17 6.65
CA SER A 81 13.27 9.47 6.16
C SER A 81 13.37 10.46 7.30
N GLY A 82 14.47 11.21 7.33
CA GLY A 82 14.72 12.24 8.31
C GLY A 82 15.02 13.58 7.63
N THR A 83 14.49 14.64 8.20
CA THR A 83 14.71 16.02 7.76
C THR A 83 14.61 16.94 8.97
N GLU A 84 14.97 18.20 8.79
CA GLU A 84 14.74 19.24 9.78
C GLU A 84 13.61 20.16 9.33
N LEU A 85 12.92 20.73 10.29
CA LEU A 85 11.87 21.72 10.06
C LEU A 85 11.91 22.76 11.20
N LEU A 86 11.36 23.94 10.96
CA LEU A 86 11.14 24.93 12.00
C LEU A 86 9.69 24.87 12.48
N LEU A 87 9.53 24.59 13.76
CA LEU A 87 8.23 24.69 14.46
C LEU A 87 8.27 25.90 15.38
N GLU A 88 7.42 26.89 15.14
CA GLU A 88 7.43 28.13 15.92
C GLU A 88 8.86 28.75 15.99
N GLU A 89 9.55 28.80 14.86
CA GLU A 89 10.92 29.29 14.72
C GLU A 89 11.99 28.46 15.46
N VAL A 90 11.62 27.34 16.06
CA VAL A 90 12.55 26.43 16.74
C VAL A 90 12.88 25.25 15.84
N PRO A 91 14.18 24.97 15.59
CA PRO A 91 14.58 23.80 14.81
C PRO A 91 14.15 22.50 15.48
N ALA A 92 13.43 21.67 14.74
CA ALA A 92 12.98 20.35 15.17
C ALA A 92 13.39 19.30 14.14
N SER A 93 13.92 18.18 14.62
CA SER A 93 14.16 17.01 13.79
C SER A 93 12.84 16.29 13.56
N TYR A 94 12.55 15.99 12.31
CA TYR A 94 11.38 15.27 11.84
C TYR A 94 11.82 13.94 11.24
N GLU A 95 11.29 12.86 11.75
CA GLU A 95 11.56 11.52 11.25
C GLU A 95 10.25 10.80 10.95
N ASN A 96 10.17 10.25 9.75
CA ASN A 96 9.05 9.44 9.31
C ASN A 96 9.56 8.05 8.95
N SER A 97 8.97 7.02 9.56
CA SER A 97 9.23 5.64 9.19
C SER A 97 7.95 4.94 8.74
N THR A 98 8.07 4.07 7.74
CA THR A 98 6.95 3.28 7.24
C THR A 98 7.40 1.85 7.01
N LEU A 99 6.75 0.92 7.70
CA LEU A 99 6.84 -0.51 7.43
C LEU A 99 5.64 -0.93 6.58
N THR A 100 5.91 -1.60 5.47
CA THR A 100 4.89 -2.20 4.60
C THR A 100 5.08 -3.71 4.58
N VAL A 101 3.99 -4.47 4.75
CA VAL A 101 3.96 -5.93 4.61
C VAL A 101 2.81 -6.29 3.68
N ALA A 102 3.13 -6.91 2.55
CA ALA A 102 2.16 -7.15 1.49
C ALA A 102 2.19 -8.62 0.99
N PRO A 103 1.50 -9.54 1.70
CA PRO A 103 1.29 -10.89 1.18
C PRO A 103 0.32 -10.88 -0.01
N ARG A 104 0.59 -11.76 -0.97
CA ARG A 104 -0.23 -12.00 -2.15
C ARG A 104 -0.36 -13.48 -2.44
N PHE A 105 -1.54 -13.88 -2.86
CA PHE A 105 -1.85 -15.26 -3.20
C PHE A 105 -2.66 -15.29 -4.48
N ASN A 106 -2.32 -16.21 -5.37
CA ASN A 106 -3.07 -16.48 -6.59
C ASN A 106 -3.15 -17.99 -6.75
N PHE A 107 -4.36 -18.54 -6.60
CA PHE A 107 -4.58 -19.98 -6.63
C PHE A 107 -5.72 -20.35 -7.57
N ARG A 108 -5.52 -21.46 -8.28
CA ARG A 108 -6.55 -22.11 -9.09
C ARG A 108 -7.05 -23.36 -8.38
N PHE A 109 -8.06 -23.21 -7.53
CA PHE A 109 -8.65 -24.33 -6.79
C PHE A 109 -9.31 -25.39 -7.68
N ALA A 110 -9.80 -24.99 -8.85
CA ALA A 110 -10.34 -25.88 -9.87
C ALA A 110 -10.07 -25.27 -11.25
N ALA A 111 -10.22 -26.05 -12.32
CA ALA A 111 -10.01 -25.55 -13.69
C ALA A 111 -10.87 -24.32 -14.03
N TRP A 112 -11.99 -24.17 -13.33
CA TRP A 112 -12.98 -23.09 -13.53
C TRP A 112 -13.01 -22.04 -12.39
N VAL A 113 -12.14 -22.17 -11.35
CA VAL A 113 -12.07 -21.23 -10.20
C VAL A 113 -10.66 -20.72 -10.04
N ASN A 114 -10.48 -19.42 -10.22
CA ASN A 114 -9.25 -18.72 -9.89
C ASN A 114 -9.52 -17.67 -8.81
N THR A 115 -8.66 -17.64 -7.80
CA THR A 115 -8.80 -16.73 -6.65
C THR A 115 -7.49 -15.96 -6.47
N GLU A 116 -7.59 -14.66 -6.37
CA GLU A 116 -6.48 -13.77 -6.05
C GLU A 116 -6.80 -13.04 -4.74
N TYR A 117 -5.86 -13.09 -3.80
CA TYR A 117 -5.91 -12.32 -2.57
C TYR A 117 -4.66 -11.48 -2.42
N ARG A 118 -4.83 -10.22 -2.09
CA ARG A 118 -3.77 -9.27 -1.75
C ARG A 118 -4.12 -8.58 -0.44
N LEU A 119 -3.14 -8.46 0.43
CA LEU A 119 -3.19 -7.62 1.61
C LEU A 119 -2.00 -6.65 1.52
N GLU A 120 -2.21 -5.41 1.87
CA GLU A 120 -1.17 -4.44 2.17
C GLU A 120 -1.42 -3.90 3.57
N TYR A 121 -0.52 -4.21 4.47
CA TYR A 121 -0.47 -3.62 5.81
C TYR A 121 0.63 -2.58 5.84
N ARG A 122 0.31 -1.41 6.37
CA ARG A 122 1.25 -0.30 6.53
C ARG A 122 1.20 0.19 7.97
N TYR A 123 2.38 0.30 8.56
CA TYR A 123 2.58 0.95 9.84
C TYR A 123 3.48 2.15 9.64
N THR A 124 2.96 3.35 9.87
CA THR A 124 3.69 4.61 9.72
C THR A 124 3.89 5.23 11.08
N THR A 125 5.12 5.60 11.40
CA THR A 125 5.47 6.30 12.63
C THR A 125 6.03 7.66 12.29
N LEU A 126 5.50 8.68 12.93
CA LEU A 126 5.95 10.05 12.85
C LEU A 126 6.58 10.45 14.18
N SER A 127 7.83 10.87 14.16
CA SER A 127 8.55 11.37 15.32
C SER A 127 9.00 12.81 15.07
N ILE A 128 8.66 13.67 15.99
CA ILE A 128 9.12 15.06 16.02
C ILE A 128 9.86 15.23 17.35
N ARG A 129 11.08 15.78 17.29
CA ARG A 129 11.88 15.98 18.49
C ARG A 129 11.10 16.73 19.58
N GLY A 130 11.06 16.13 20.78
CA GLY A 130 10.33 16.68 21.94
C GLY A 130 8.85 16.31 22.00
N ARG A 131 8.36 15.44 21.10
CA ARG A 131 6.99 14.89 21.15
C ARG A 131 7.06 13.36 21.18
N GLU A 132 6.03 12.73 21.75
CA GLU A 132 5.88 11.28 21.64
C GLU A 132 5.62 10.89 20.17
N PRO A 133 6.23 9.80 19.68
CA PRO A 133 5.97 9.31 18.34
C PRO A 133 4.50 8.96 18.13
N ASP A 134 3.92 9.41 17.03
CA ASP A 134 2.56 9.03 16.60
C ASP A 134 2.66 7.87 15.62
N GLY A 135 2.01 6.76 15.93
CA GLY A 135 2.00 5.55 15.11
C GLY A 135 0.61 5.28 14.55
N ARG A 136 0.53 4.95 13.25
CA ARG A 136 -0.72 4.67 12.54
C ARG A 136 -0.67 3.36 11.81
N HIS A 137 -1.77 2.64 11.85
CA HIS A 137 -1.98 1.39 11.17
C HIS A 137 -2.99 1.56 10.04
N ASP A 138 -2.58 1.17 8.85
CA ASP A 138 -3.47 1.09 7.69
C ASP A 138 -3.40 -0.32 7.11
N PHE A 139 -4.51 -0.85 6.64
CA PHE A 139 -4.47 -2.01 5.79
C PHE A 139 -5.55 -1.97 4.72
N ASN A 140 -5.17 -2.49 3.57
CA ASN A 140 -6.01 -2.68 2.41
C ASN A 140 -5.95 -4.15 2.02
N GLN A 141 -7.10 -4.79 1.92
CA GLN A 141 -7.20 -6.17 1.45
C GLN A 141 -8.17 -6.25 0.30
N ARG A 142 -7.79 -7.03 -0.69
CA ARG A 142 -8.58 -7.29 -1.88
C ARG A 142 -8.64 -8.78 -2.16
N LEU A 143 -9.85 -9.27 -2.29
CA LEU A 143 -10.16 -10.62 -2.74
C LEU A 143 -10.84 -10.54 -4.10
N THR A 144 -10.31 -11.25 -5.09
CA THR A 144 -10.95 -11.42 -6.40
C THR A 144 -11.16 -12.90 -6.65
N VAL A 145 -12.37 -13.28 -6.99
CA VAL A 145 -12.74 -14.65 -7.36
C VAL A 145 -13.28 -14.63 -8.78
N ASN A 146 -12.61 -15.37 -9.66
CA ASN A 146 -13.03 -15.54 -11.05
C ASN A 146 -13.55 -16.97 -11.24
N LEU A 147 -14.79 -17.07 -11.68
CA LEU A 147 -15.45 -18.33 -12.01
C LEU A 147 -15.64 -18.42 -13.52
N VAL A 148 -15.14 -19.48 -14.13
CA VAL A 148 -15.25 -19.75 -15.58
C VAL A 148 -15.88 -21.14 -15.77
N PRO A 149 -17.17 -21.32 -15.41
CA PRO A 149 -17.82 -22.62 -15.43
C PRO A 149 -17.93 -23.22 -16.84
N SER A 150 -17.84 -22.37 -17.86
CA SER A 150 -17.77 -22.81 -19.25
C SER A 150 -17.08 -21.76 -20.13
N LYS A 151 -16.78 -22.09 -21.38
CA LYS A 151 -16.20 -21.16 -22.37
C LYS A 151 -17.10 -19.95 -22.68
N LYS A 152 -18.37 -20.00 -22.26
CA LYS A 152 -19.36 -18.94 -22.51
C LYS A 152 -19.54 -17.97 -21.34
N TRP A 153 -19.20 -18.40 -20.11
CA TRP A 153 -19.49 -17.63 -18.90
C TRP A 153 -18.23 -17.28 -18.14
N VAL A 154 -18.10 -16.03 -17.77
CA VAL A 154 -17.10 -15.56 -16.80
C VAL A 154 -17.85 -14.72 -15.76
N ILE A 155 -17.70 -15.12 -14.51
CA ILE A 155 -18.27 -14.44 -13.34
C ILE A 155 -17.10 -13.98 -12.49
N GLN A 156 -17.08 -12.73 -12.11
CA GLN A 156 -16.06 -12.16 -11.25
C GLN A 156 -16.71 -11.50 -10.03
N PHE A 157 -16.17 -11.79 -8.87
CA PHE A 157 -16.47 -11.10 -7.63
C PHE A 157 -15.20 -10.44 -7.12
N THR A 158 -15.28 -9.19 -6.70
CA THR A 158 -14.20 -8.46 -6.05
C THR A 158 -14.72 -7.88 -4.75
N ALA A 159 -14.00 -8.11 -3.66
CA ALA A 159 -14.25 -7.46 -2.38
C ALA A 159 -12.99 -6.73 -1.93
N GLU A 160 -13.13 -5.48 -1.51
CA GLU A 160 -12.05 -4.65 -0.99
C GLU A 160 -12.43 -4.14 0.39
N HIS A 161 -11.51 -4.29 1.34
CA HIS A 161 -11.67 -3.74 2.67
C HIS A 161 -10.50 -2.83 2.99
N TYR A 162 -10.82 -1.59 3.32
CA TYR A 162 -9.89 -0.56 3.73
C TYR A 162 -10.08 -0.29 5.21
N TYR A 163 -8.99 -0.29 5.93
CA TYR A 163 -8.90 0.17 7.31
C TYR A 163 -7.85 1.26 7.39
N SER A 164 -8.17 2.36 8.06
CA SER A 164 -7.23 3.43 8.35
C SER A 164 -7.43 3.93 9.78
N GLN A 165 -6.37 3.90 10.55
CA GLN A 165 -6.32 4.52 11.86
C GLN A 165 -6.09 6.01 11.72
N LEU A 166 -7.02 6.82 12.20
CA LEU A 166 -6.94 8.29 12.13
C LEU A 166 -6.27 8.90 13.37
N SER A 167 -6.49 8.27 14.53
CA SER A 167 -5.89 8.62 15.83
C SER A 167 -5.92 7.39 16.73
N ALA A 168 -5.37 7.49 17.95
CA ALA A 168 -5.39 6.39 18.92
C ALA A 168 -6.80 5.81 19.15
N ASP A 169 -7.83 6.67 19.13
CA ASP A 169 -9.22 6.30 19.46
C ASP A 169 -10.15 6.26 18.25
N ARG A 170 -9.66 6.55 17.04
CA ARG A 170 -10.49 6.66 15.84
C ARG A 170 -9.91 5.85 14.68
N SER A 171 -10.77 5.07 14.09
CA SER A 171 -10.46 4.35 12.85
C SER A 171 -11.61 4.45 11.86
N LYS A 172 -11.32 4.26 10.59
CA LYS A 172 -12.30 4.17 9.51
C LYS A 172 -12.19 2.82 8.83
N HIS A 173 -13.34 2.28 8.50
CA HIS A 173 -13.49 1.06 7.72
C HIS A 173 -14.33 1.37 6.48
N LEU A 174 -13.91 0.83 5.35
CA LEU A 174 -14.69 0.86 4.13
C LEU A 174 -14.66 -0.54 3.51
N LEU A 175 -15.82 -1.10 3.26
CA LEU A 175 -15.98 -2.35 2.55
C LEU A 175 -16.69 -2.07 1.22
N LEU A 176 -16.06 -2.43 0.11
CA LEU A 176 -16.60 -2.35 -1.24
C LEU A 176 -16.70 -3.76 -1.79
N ALA A 177 -17.74 -4.03 -2.57
CA ALA A 177 -17.84 -5.28 -3.31
C ALA A 177 -18.48 -5.04 -4.66
N ASP A 178 -17.92 -5.68 -5.67
CA ASP A 178 -18.35 -5.62 -7.04
C ASP A 178 -18.58 -7.02 -7.58
N ALA A 179 -19.54 -7.16 -8.47
CA ALA A 179 -19.77 -8.39 -9.24
C ALA A 179 -19.90 -8.07 -10.72
N SER A 180 -19.33 -8.92 -11.56
CA SER A 180 -19.52 -8.85 -12.99
C SER A 180 -19.83 -10.21 -13.58
N LEU A 181 -20.67 -10.20 -14.59
CA LEU A 181 -21.06 -11.37 -15.36
C LEU A 181 -20.83 -11.07 -16.83
N ARG A 182 -20.02 -11.89 -17.47
CA ARG A 182 -19.79 -11.82 -18.91
C ARG A 182 -20.30 -13.10 -19.57
N TRP A 183 -21.12 -12.92 -20.59
CA TRP A 183 -21.71 -14.00 -21.36
C TRP A 183 -21.37 -13.88 -22.84
N LYS A 184 -20.64 -14.86 -23.37
CA LYS A 184 -20.40 -15.03 -24.80
C LYS A 184 -21.57 -15.76 -25.44
N ILE A 185 -22.45 -15.02 -26.11
CA ILE A 185 -23.64 -15.56 -26.77
C ILE A 185 -23.20 -16.42 -27.97
N ASN A 186 -22.31 -15.88 -28.78
CA ASN A 186 -21.67 -16.57 -29.92
C ASN A 186 -20.34 -15.92 -30.28
N GLY A 187 -19.74 -16.27 -31.41
CA GLY A 187 -18.44 -15.72 -31.84
C GLY A 187 -18.42 -14.23 -32.19
N LYS A 188 -19.59 -13.58 -32.26
CA LYS A 188 -19.75 -12.13 -32.64
C LYS A 188 -20.35 -11.31 -31.52
N TRP A 189 -21.09 -11.90 -30.59
CA TRP A 189 -21.84 -11.19 -29.56
C TRP A 189 -21.42 -11.60 -28.17
N GLU A 190 -21.20 -10.60 -27.33
CA GLU A 190 -20.90 -10.74 -25.91
C GLU A 190 -21.76 -9.74 -25.13
N ALA A 191 -22.31 -10.16 -24.01
CA ALA A 191 -23.04 -9.33 -23.06
C ALA A 191 -22.29 -9.26 -21.75
N THR A 192 -22.18 -8.08 -21.13
CA THR A 192 -21.59 -7.90 -19.81
C THR A 192 -22.54 -7.14 -18.92
N ALA A 193 -22.76 -7.65 -17.73
CA ALA A 193 -23.48 -6.97 -16.65
C ALA A 193 -22.50 -6.75 -15.48
N THR A 194 -22.52 -5.55 -14.91
CA THR A 194 -21.68 -5.20 -13.76
C THR A 194 -22.55 -4.56 -12.69
N ALA A 195 -22.38 -5.01 -11.46
CA ALA A 195 -22.94 -4.40 -10.26
C ALA A 195 -21.77 -3.93 -9.39
N ALA A 196 -21.67 -2.63 -9.20
CA ALA A 196 -20.62 -2.01 -8.40
C ALA A 196 -21.17 -1.56 -7.03
N ASN A 197 -20.32 -1.60 -6.03
CA ASN A 197 -20.61 -1.14 -4.67
C ASN A 197 -21.86 -1.81 -4.06
N LEU A 198 -21.90 -3.13 -4.06
CA LEU A 198 -23.04 -3.94 -3.61
C LEU A 198 -23.47 -3.65 -2.15
N PHE A 199 -22.60 -3.09 -1.33
CA PHE A 199 -22.89 -2.74 0.08
C PHE A 199 -23.38 -1.30 0.28
N GLY A 200 -23.56 -0.54 -0.80
CA GLY A 200 -24.36 0.70 -0.82
C GLY A 200 -23.88 1.82 0.12
N ARG A 201 -22.60 1.97 0.38
CA ARG A 201 -22.10 3.13 1.14
C ARG A 201 -21.99 4.36 0.26
N GLU A 202 -22.83 5.35 0.53
CA GLU A 202 -22.98 6.55 -0.28
C GLU A 202 -21.86 7.59 -0.09
N LYS A 203 -21.10 7.56 1.03
CA LYS A 203 -20.09 8.59 1.33
C LYS A 203 -18.82 8.00 1.91
N TYR A 204 -17.73 8.18 1.20
CA TYR A 204 -16.38 8.04 1.70
C TYR A 204 -15.84 9.45 1.99
N ALA A 205 -15.61 9.76 3.26
CA ALA A 205 -14.90 10.96 3.66
C ALA A 205 -13.54 10.54 4.22
N TYR A 206 -12.46 11.03 3.65
CA TYR A 206 -11.11 10.89 4.19
C TYR A 206 -10.62 12.26 4.65
N THR A 207 -9.77 12.25 5.65
CA THR A 207 -9.08 13.45 6.10
C THR A 207 -7.61 13.25 5.74
N THR A 208 -7.09 14.11 4.89
CA THR A 208 -5.65 14.26 4.70
C THR A 208 -5.14 15.20 5.77
N PHE A 209 -4.05 14.84 6.42
CA PHE A 209 -3.28 15.77 7.23
C PHE A 209 -2.12 16.24 6.34
N ASP A 210 -2.17 17.51 5.99
CA ASP A 210 -1.05 18.22 5.35
C ASP A 210 -0.07 18.68 6.43
#